data_2968537e64eb5f87ec3dfd18ae72383b
#
_entry.id   2968537e64eb5f87ec3dfd18ae72383b
#
_cell.length_a   1.000
_cell.length_b   1.000
_cell.length_c   1.000
_cell.angle_alpha   90.00
_cell.angle_beta   90.00
_cell.angle_gamma   90.00
#
_symmetry.space_group_name_H-M   'P 1'
#
loop_
_entity.id
_entity.type
_entity.pdbx_description
1 polymer ?
#
loop_
_entity_poly.entity_id
_entity_poly.type
_entity_poly.pdbx_seq_one_letter_code
_entity_poly.pdbx_strand_id
1 'polypeptide(L)'
;MLFYHNEDLIPIGYKDSYFQSDLNFRKSTSGYVFTLGGGAKSWRSVKQSCIVDSIMEAEYVATCEAIKEAVWHKIFLFDLGVVRIEQVPITLFWDNSGAIAQSKDPRNHKKGKQIERKYHIIRDIIARRDVVVAKTGSANNLTDPFTKALPQRTFESYLERMGVRLMRNSL
;
A
#
# COMPACT_ATOMS: atom_id res chain seq x y z
N MET A 1 -6.84 -10.59 17.95
CA MET A 1 -5.86 -9.73 18.66
C MET A 1 -4.69 -9.46 17.72
N LEU A 2 -4.18 -8.23 17.69
CA LEU A 2 -2.99 -7.85 16.93
C LEU A 2 -1.76 -7.94 17.84
N PHE A 3 -0.67 -8.46 17.30
CA PHE A 3 0.61 -8.56 18.00
C PHE A 3 1.68 -7.74 17.28
N TYR A 4 2.47 -7.01 18.05
CA TYR A 4 3.62 -6.26 17.59
C TYR A 4 4.87 -6.85 18.25
N HIS A 5 5.83 -7.31 17.47
CA HIS A 5 6.95 -8.13 17.97
C HIS A 5 8.32 -7.46 17.91
N ASN A 6 8.42 -6.30 17.27
CA ASN A 6 9.72 -5.69 17.01
C ASN A 6 9.85 -4.34 17.70
N GLU A 7 11.07 -4.01 18.11
CA GLU A 7 11.42 -2.71 18.68
C GLU A 7 11.49 -1.61 17.60
N ASP A 8 11.60 -2.00 16.32
CA ASP A 8 11.61 -1.06 15.20
C ASP A 8 10.20 -0.55 14.90
N LEU A 9 9.94 0.68 15.31
CA LEU A 9 8.67 1.36 15.09
C LEU A 9 8.60 2.05 13.71
N ILE A 10 9.22 1.44 12.69
CA ILE A 10 9.18 1.94 11.31
C ILE A 10 8.06 1.22 10.57
N PRO A 11 7.07 1.95 10.05
CA PRO A 11 6.02 1.33 9.26
C PRO A 11 6.56 0.78 7.93
N ILE A 12 6.05 -0.39 7.56
CA ILE A 12 6.29 -1.00 6.24
C ILE A 12 4.94 -1.09 5.54
N GLY A 13 4.85 -0.53 4.34
CA GLY A 13 3.64 -0.54 3.53
C GLY A 13 3.69 -1.60 2.44
N TYR A 14 2.52 -2.15 2.13
CA TYR A 14 2.27 -3.00 0.97
C TYR A 14 1.07 -2.46 0.22
N LYS A 15 1.10 -2.51 -1.10
CA LYS A 15 -0.04 -2.09 -1.92
C LYS A 15 -0.27 -3.04 -3.09
N ASP A 16 -1.51 -3.11 -3.53
CA ASP A 16 -1.94 -3.84 -4.73
C ASP A 16 -3.15 -3.14 -5.37
N SER A 17 -3.44 -3.48 -6.61
CA SER A 17 -4.70 -3.12 -7.25
C SER A 17 -5.27 -4.30 -8.03
N TYR A 18 -6.59 -4.40 -8.04
CA TYR A 18 -7.30 -5.33 -8.88
C TYR A 18 -8.05 -4.55 -9.97
N PHE A 19 -7.52 -4.64 -11.18
CA PHE A 19 -8.05 -3.91 -12.32
C PHE A 19 -9.45 -4.41 -12.69
N GLN A 20 -10.38 -3.47 -12.88
CA GLN A 20 -11.78 -3.74 -13.27
C GLN A 20 -12.45 -4.85 -12.44
N SER A 21 -12.19 -4.87 -11.13
CA SER A 21 -12.78 -5.84 -10.20
C SER A 21 -14.31 -5.74 -10.11
N ASP A 22 -14.86 -4.58 -10.43
CA ASP A 22 -16.30 -4.35 -10.53
C ASP A 22 -16.74 -4.37 -12.01
N LEU A 23 -17.35 -5.47 -12.42
CA LEU A 23 -17.78 -5.70 -13.80
C LEU A 23 -18.90 -4.72 -14.24
N ASN A 24 -19.72 -4.24 -13.30
CA ASN A 24 -20.84 -3.35 -13.63
C ASN A 24 -20.37 -1.92 -13.89
N PHE A 25 -19.45 -1.42 -13.07
CA PHE A 25 -18.98 -0.04 -13.14
C PHE A 25 -17.56 0.08 -13.71
N ARG A 26 -16.92 -1.03 -14.09
CA ARG A 26 -15.53 -1.10 -14.59
C ARG A 26 -14.52 -0.41 -13.67
N LYS A 27 -14.81 -0.37 -12.38
CA LYS A 27 -13.94 0.22 -11.37
C LYS A 27 -12.94 -0.82 -10.86
N SER A 28 -11.71 -0.37 -10.67
CA SER A 28 -10.67 -1.15 -10.02
C SER A 28 -10.76 -1.03 -8.50
N THR A 29 -10.20 -2.00 -7.79
CA THR A 29 -10.07 -1.96 -6.33
C THR A 29 -8.61 -1.68 -5.97
N SER A 30 -8.40 -0.70 -5.11
CA SER A 30 -7.10 -0.44 -4.47
C SER A 30 -7.07 -1.07 -3.08
N GLY A 31 -5.95 -1.72 -2.76
CA GLY A 31 -5.68 -2.26 -1.43
C GLY A 31 -4.33 -1.81 -0.92
N TYR A 32 -4.25 -1.48 0.36
CA TYR A 32 -2.98 -1.33 1.06
C TYR A 32 -3.07 -1.82 2.50
N VAL A 33 -1.93 -2.19 3.03
CA VAL A 33 -1.74 -2.49 4.45
C VAL A 33 -0.39 -1.95 4.91
N PHE A 34 -0.39 -1.34 6.08
CA PHE A 34 0.83 -0.93 6.77
C PHE A 34 1.00 -1.77 8.02
N THR A 35 2.20 -2.32 8.19
CA THR A 35 2.61 -3.06 9.37
C THR A 35 3.54 -2.21 10.21
N LEU A 36 3.53 -2.45 11.52
CA LEU A 36 4.43 -1.85 12.49
C LEU A 36 4.88 -2.97 13.43
N GLY A 37 6.18 -3.20 13.56
CA GLY A 37 6.70 -4.29 14.39
C GLY A 37 6.09 -5.66 14.04
N GLY A 38 5.86 -5.95 12.76
CA GLY A 38 5.29 -7.22 12.28
C GLY A 38 3.77 -7.36 12.39
N GLY A 39 3.07 -6.43 13.04
CA GLY A 39 1.61 -6.42 13.13
C GLY A 39 0.96 -5.40 12.22
N ALA A 40 -0.21 -5.72 11.64
CA ALA A 40 -0.96 -4.77 10.84
C ALA A 40 -1.42 -3.58 11.71
N LYS A 41 -1.13 -2.36 11.23
CA LYS A 41 -1.48 -1.11 11.91
C LYS A 41 -2.66 -0.43 11.24
N SER A 42 -2.60 -0.28 9.91
CA SER A 42 -3.69 0.28 9.12
C SER A 42 -3.84 -0.48 7.80
N TRP A 43 -5.05 -0.53 7.28
CA TRP A 43 -5.34 -1.17 6.00
C TRP A 43 -6.55 -0.56 5.35
N ARG A 44 -6.64 -0.72 4.05
CA ARG A 44 -7.79 -0.28 3.28
C ARG A 44 -8.04 -1.19 2.09
N SER A 45 -9.33 -1.39 1.80
CA SER A 45 -9.83 -1.96 0.55
C SER A 45 -10.91 -1.03 0.04
N VAL A 46 -10.74 -0.45 -1.14
CA VAL A 46 -11.68 0.54 -1.66
C VAL A 46 -11.76 0.48 -3.18
N LYS A 47 -12.98 0.61 -3.72
CA LYS A 47 -13.18 0.84 -5.13
C LYS A 47 -12.65 2.21 -5.53
N GLN A 48 -11.86 2.26 -6.60
CA GLN A 48 -11.31 3.52 -7.09
C GLN A 48 -12.41 4.49 -7.50
N SER A 49 -12.24 5.76 -7.21
CA SER A 49 -13.22 6.80 -7.53
C SER A 49 -13.30 7.10 -9.03
N CYS A 50 -12.22 6.85 -9.77
CA CYS A 50 -12.13 7.04 -11.22
C CYS A 50 -12.11 5.69 -11.95
N ILE A 51 -12.64 5.70 -13.16
CA ILE A 51 -12.45 4.61 -14.12
C ILE A 51 -11.08 4.83 -14.75
N VAL A 52 -10.31 3.77 -14.84
CA VAL A 52 -8.97 3.77 -15.46
C VAL A 52 -8.95 2.80 -16.63
N ASP A 53 -8.19 3.12 -17.66
CA ASP A 53 -8.20 2.40 -18.94
C ASP A 53 -7.12 1.28 -18.99
N SER A 54 -6.29 1.18 -17.99
CA SER A 54 -5.22 0.20 -17.96
C SER A 54 -4.89 -0.29 -16.54
N ILE A 55 -4.35 -1.51 -16.46
CA ILE A 55 -3.81 -2.07 -15.22
C ILE A 55 -2.78 -1.12 -14.59
N MET A 56 -1.93 -0.50 -15.41
CA MET A 56 -0.90 0.44 -14.94
C MET A 56 -1.51 1.68 -14.28
N GLU A 57 -2.62 2.18 -14.80
CA GLU A 57 -3.33 3.32 -14.18
C GLU A 57 -3.98 2.93 -12.87
N ALA A 58 -4.59 1.73 -12.80
CA ALA A 58 -5.13 1.22 -11.56
C ALA A 58 -4.05 1.09 -10.48
N GLU A 59 -2.91 0.50 -10.85
CA GLU A 59 -1.73 0.38 -9.99
C GLU A 59 -1.24 1.75 -9.51
N TYR A 60 -1.24 2.72 -10.40
CA TYR A 60 -0.80 4.06 -10.10
C TYR A 60 -1.73 4.79 -9.12
N VAL A 61 -3.04 4.65 -9.30
CA VAL A 61 -4.04 5.19 -8.36
C VAL A 61 -3.87 4.57 -6.97
N ALA A 62 -3.71 3.24 -6.91
CA ALA A 62 -3.47 2.54 -5.65
C ALA A 62 -2.18 3.00 -4.96
N THR A 63 -1.11 3.22 -5.75
CA THR A 63 0.16 3.78 -5.25
C THR A 63 -0.03 5.15 -4.63
N CYS A 64 -0.79 6.04 -5.28
CA CYS A 64 -1.11 7.36 -4.75
C CYS A 64 -1.76 7.31 -3.37
N GLU A 65 -2.73 6.42 -3.22
CA GLU A 65 -3.47 6.26 -1.97
C GLU A 65 -2.56 5.71 -0.86
N ALA A 66 -1.75 4.71 -1.17
CA ALA A 66 -0.79 4.13 -0.24
C ALA A 66 0.31 5.14 0.17
N ILE A 67 0.84 5.92 -0.77
CA ILE A 67 1.86 6.95 -0.47
C ILE A 67 1.31 8.04 0.45
N LYS A 68 0.08 8.49 0.24
CA LYS A 68 -0.56 9.46 1.14
C LYS A 68 -0.66 8.92 2.56
N GLU A 69 -1.06 7.68 2.71
CA GLU A 69 -1.12 7.01 4.00
C GLU A 69 0.26 6.86 4.64
N ALA A 70 1.30 6.51 3.85
CA ALA A 70 2.67 6.45 4.33
C ALA A 70 3.15 7.80 4.89
N VAL A 71 2.92 8.88 4.16
CA VAL A 71 3.27 10.23 4.61
C VAL A 71 2.52 10.60 5.88
N TRP A 72 1.23 10.27 5.96
CA TRP A 72 0.45 10.48 7.18
C TRP A 72 1.04 9.70 8.37
N HIS A 73 1.40 8.44 8.19
CA HIS A 73 2.06 7.66 9.24
C HIS A 73 3.38 8.28 9.70
N LYS A 74 4.16 8.80 8.75
CA LYS A 74 5.43 9.47 9.06
C LYS A 74 5.20 10.68 9.96
N ILE A 75 4.27 11.55 9.58
CA ILE A 75 3.93 12.76 10.34
C ILE A 75 3.38 12.37 11.72
N PHE A 76 2.44 11.43 11.77
CA PHE A 76 1.80 11.00 13.01
C PHE A 76 2.80 10.44 14.03
N LEU A 77 3.73 9.59 13.59
CA LEU A 77 4.74 9.02 14.48
C LEU A 77 5.78 10.06 14.93
N PHE A 78 6.07 11.03 14.08
CA PHE A 78 6.91 12.18 14.44
C PHE A 78 6.23 13.03 15.52
N ASP A 79 4.97 13.39 15.34
CA ASP A 79 4.20 14.19 16.28
C ASP A 79 4.04 13.51 17.65
N LEU A 80 3.97 12.18 17.67
CA LEU A 80 3.97 11.39 18.90
C LEU A 80 5.33 11.35 19.62
N GLY A 81 6.40 11.81 19.00
CA GLY A 81 7.76 11.75 19.55
C GLY A 81 8.31 10.33 19.69
N VAL A 82 7.67 9.33 19.08
CA VAL A 82 8.00 7.90 19.23
C VAL A 82 9.21 7.54 18.39
N VAL A 83 9.41 8.20 17.26
CA VAL A 83 10.53 7.94 16.34
C VAL A 83 11.08 9.25 15.81
N ARG A 84 12.40 9.38 15.75
CA ARG A 84 13.07 10.45 14.99
C ARG A 84 13.01 10.15 13.49
N ILE A 85 11.80 10.17 12.94
CA ILE A 85 11.51 9.69 11.56
C ILE A 85 12.01 10.67 10.48
N GLU A 86 12.49 11.82 10.81
CA GLU A 86 12.99 12.79 9.81
C GLU A 86 14.02 12.18 8.84
N GLN A 87 14.72 11.14 9.27
CA GLN A 87 15.82 10.54 8.49
C GLN A 87 15.49 9.17 7.88
N VAL A 88 14.38 8.53 8.24
CA VAL A 88 14.06 7.18 7.78
C VAL A 88 12.85 7.18 6.84
N PRO A 89 13.02 6.83 5.57
CA PRO A 89 11.91 6.70 4.64
C PRO A 89 11.03 5.50 5.00
N ILE A 90 9.72 5.63 4.80
CA ILE A 90 8.82 4.46 4.88
C ILE A 90 8.98 3.64 3.61
N THR A 91 9.24 2.35 3.75
CA THR A 91 9.30 1.43 2.61
C THR A 91 7.89 1.00 2.20
N LEU A 92 7.56 1.22 0.92
CA LEU A 92 6.32 0.76 0.31
C LEU A 92 6.64 -0.33 -0.71
N PHE A 93 6.16 -1.54 -0.45
CA PHE A 93 6.31 -2.69 -1.32
C PHE A 93 5.18 -2.79 -2.34
N TRP A 94 5.55 -3.11 -3.58
CA TRP A 94 4.60 -3.47 -4.62
C TRP A 94 5.17 -4.60 -5.52
N ASP A 95 4.30 -5.33 -6.21
CA ASP A 95 4.70 -6.48 -7.00
C ASP A 95 4.96 -6.16 -8.49
N ASN A 96 4.40 -5.05 -8.98
CA ASN A 96 4.47 -4.70 -10.39
C ASN A 96 5.67 -3.80 -10.73
N SER A 97 6.68 -4.39 -11.41
CA SER A 97 7.89 -3.68 -11.85
C SER A 97 7.64 -2.60 -12.92
N GLY A 98 6.56 -2.73 -13.71
CA GLY A 98 6.22 -1.75 -14.75
C GLY A 98 5.80 -0.40 -14.17
N ALA A 99 5.02 -0.41 -13.10
CA ALA A 99 4.59 0.79 -12.41
C ALA A 99 5.76 1.50 -11.70
N ILE A 100 6.76 0.75 -11.20
CA ILE A 100 7.99 1.29 -10.62
C ILE A 100 8.81 2.05 -11.67
N ALA A 101 8.99 1.43 -12.85
CA ALA A 101 9.74 2.05 -13.93
C ALA A 101 9.07 3.33 -14.41
N GLN A 102 7.74 3.36 -14.49
CA GLN A 102 6.95 4.49 -14.96
C GLN A 102 6.87 5.63 -13.94
N SER A 103 6.90 5.34 -12.63
CA SER A 103 6.98 6.40 -11.62
C SER A 103 8.29 7.19 -11.70
N LYS A 104 9.30 6.61 -12.35
CA LYS A 104 10.63 7.20 -12.60
C LYS A 104 10.77 7.83 -13.98
N ASP A 105 9.86 7.58 -14.95
CA ASP A 105 9.96 8.08 -16.32
C ASP A 105 9.07 9.30 -16.58
N PRO A 106 9.65 10.44 -17.04
CA PRO A 106 8.90 11.68 -17.26
C PRO A 106 8.08 11.73 -18.56
N ARG A 107 8.13 10.72 -19.44
CA ARG A 107 7.77 10.87 -20.86
C ARG A 107 6.35 10.45 -21.28
N ASN A 108 5.47 10.04 -20.40
CA ASN A 108 4.15 9.47 -20.81
C ASN A 108 2.96 10.33 -20.36
N HIS A 109 2.70 11.46 -21.08
CA HIS A 109 1.72 12.47 -20.71
C HIS A 109 0.54 12.59 -21.69
N LYS A 110 -0.22 11.52 -21.92
CA LYS A 110 -1.53 11.62 -22.58
C LYS A 110 -2.69 11.21 -21.67
N LYS A 111 -2.65 11.63 -20.40
CA LYS A 111 -3.58 11.12 -19.38
C LYS A 111 -4.35 12.26 -18.72
N GLY A 112 -5.61 11.99 -18.32
CA GLY A 112 -6.51 12.99 -17.78
C GLY A 112 -5.89 13.80 -16.63
N LYS A 113 -6.25 15.09 -16.50
CA LYS A 113 -5.70 16.05 -15.52
C LYS A 113 -5.64 15.54 -14.07
N GLN A 114 -6.53 14.63 -13.67
CA GLN A 114 -6.54 14.07 -12.32
C GLN A 114 -5.38 13.07 -12.09
N ILE A 115 -5.05 12.29 -13.11
CA ILE A 115 -3.95 11.31 -13.04
C ILE A 115 -2.62 12.06 -13.07
N GLU A 116 -2.49 13.07 -13.92
CA GLU A 116 -1.30 13.92 -14.00
C GLU A 116 -0.96 14.61 -12.65
N ARG A 117 -1.97 15.15 -11.97
CA ARG A 117 -1.79 15.74 -10.63
C ARG A 117 -1.29 14.71 -9.60
N LYS A 118 -1.79 13.49 -9.65
CA LYS A 118 -1.32 12.39 -8.79
C LYS A 118 0.14 12.03 -9.10
N TYR A 119 0.56 12.08 -10.38
CA TYR A 119 1.94 11.85 -10.80
C TYR A 119 2.92 12.84 -10.15
N HIS A 120 2.61 14.13 -10.17
CA HIS A 120 3.48 15.14 -9.56
C HIS A 120 3.64 14.91 -8.05
N ILE A 121 2.53 14.64 -7.35
CA ILE A 121 2.57 14.39 -5.89
C ILE A 121 3.45 13.19 -5.54
N ILE A 122 3.32 12.07 -6.25
CA ILE A 122 4.15 10.88 -5.99
C ILE A 122 5.62 11.18 -6.22
N ARG A 123 5.95 11.82 -7.33
CA ARG A 123 7.34 12.14 -7.68
C ARG A 123 7.98 13.04 -6.63
N ASP A 124 7.27 14.05 -6.16
CA ASP A 124 7.76 14.96 -5.13
C ASP A 124 8.03 14.25 -3.80
N ILE A 125 7.14 13.33 -3.39
CA ILE A 125 7.29 12.55 -2.16
C ILE A 125 8.48 11.59 -2.26
N ILE A 126 8.64 10.90 -3.41
CA ILE A 126 9.77 10.01 -3.65
C ILE A 126 11.08 10.80 -3.73
N ALA A 127 11.08 11.95 -4.40
CA ALA A 127 12.26 12.82 -4.51
C ALA A 127 12.74 13.34 -3.15
N ARG A 128 11.82 13.64 -2.23
CA ARG A 128 12.12 14.02 -0.84
C ARG A 128 12.57 12.85 0.04
N ARG A 129 12.52 11.64 -0.48
CA ARG A 129 12.81 10.41 0.27
C ARG A 129 11.90 10.19 1.49
N ASP A 130 10.69 10.70 1.47
CA ASP A 130 9.70 10.42 2.51
C ASP A 130 9.23 8.96 2.42
N VAL A 131 9.13 8.44 1.20
CA VAL A 131 8.77 7.06 0.90
C VAL A 131 9.77 6.49 -0.10
N VAL A 132 10.25 5.27 0.17
CA VAL A 132 11.05 4.47 -0.74
C VAL A 132 10.20 3.33 -1.28
N VAL A 133 10.24 3.17 -2.56
CA VAL A 133 9.51 2.12 -3.25
C VAL A 133 10.42 0.94 -3.52
N ALA A 134 10.00 -0.23 -3.09
CA ALA A 134 10.71 -1.48 -3.27
C ALA A 134 9.82 -2.54 -3.95
N LYS A 135 10.45 -3.41 -4.72
CA LYS A 135 9.76 -4.55 -5.32
C LYS A 135 9.64 -5.68 -4.32
N THR A 136 8.48 -6.32 -4.26
CA THR A 136 8.28 -7.59 -3.56
C THR A 136 7.73 -8.63 -4.52
N GLY A 137 7.97 -9.92 -4.24
CA GLY A 137 7.27 -10.99 -4.93
C GLY A 137 5.81 -11.07 -4.51
N SER A 138 4.92 -11.45 -5.43
CA SER A 138 3.46 -11.52 -5.16
C SER A 138 3.15 -12.37 -3.93
N ALA A 139 3.88 -13.46 -3.69
CA ALA A 139 3.71 -14.31 -2.50
C ALA A 139 4.02 -13.58 -1.18
N ASN A 140 4.82 -12.52 -1.22
CA ASN A 140 5.20 -11.73 -0.05
C ASN A 140 4.38 -10.45 0.11
N ASN A 141 3.55 -10.11 -0.87
CA ASN A 141 2.66 -8.96 -0.79
C ASN A 141 1.48 -9.27 0.16
N LEU A 142 1.32 -8.50 1.22
CA LEU A 142 0.27 -8.71 2.21
C LEU A 142 -1.10 -8.14 1.80
N THR A 143 -1.22 -7.60 0.61
CA THR A 143 -2.42 -6.86 0.17
C THR A 143 -3.44 -7.68 -0.59
N ASP A 144 -3.14 -8.92 -0.98
CA ASP A 144 -4.09 -9.78 -1.71
C ASP A 144 -5.47 -9.90 -1.04
N PRO A 145 -5.59 -10.04 0.30
CA PRO A 145 -6.90 -10.11 0.96
C PRO A 145 -7.76 -8.84 0.81
N PHE A 146 -7.14 -7.72 0.44
CA PHE A 146 -7.82 -6.44 0.31
C PHE A 146 -8.23 -6.12 -1.14
N THR A 147 -7.77 -6.92 -2.09
CA THR A 147 -8.03 -6.70 -3.52
C THR A 147 -8.76 -7.88 -4.18
N LYS A 148 -8.61 -9.10 -3.65
CA LYS A 148 -9.08 -10.34 -4.27
C LYS A 148 -9.86 -11.20 -3.27
N ALA A 149 -10.84 -11.96 -3.75
CA ALA A 149 -11.45 -13.04 -2.98
C ALA A 149 -10.47 -14.21 -2.90
N LEU A 150 -10.19 -14.68 -1.69
CA LEU A 150 -9.24 -15.75 -1.43
C LEU A 150 -9.92 -16.97 -0.80
N PRO A 151 -9.41 -18.19 -1.08
CA PRO A 151 -9.81 -19.38 -0.32
C PRO A 151 -9.48 -19.19 1.16
N GLN A 152 -10.30 -19.78 2.04
CA GLN A 152 -10.21 -19.61 3.48
C GLN A 152 -8.81 -19.86 4.04
N ARG A 153 -8.16 -20.96 3.69
CA ARG A 153 -6.80 -21.30 4.16
C ARG A 153 -5.77 -20.25 3.78
N THR A 154 -5.89 -19.73 2.55
CA THR A 154 -4.99 -18.67 2.06
C THR A 154 -5.23 -17.38 2.84
N PHE A 155 -6.48 -17.01 3.06
CA PHE A 155 -6.85 -15.83 3.85
C PHE A 155 -6.33 -15.92 5.29
N GLU A 156 -6.49 -17.07 5.95
CA GLU A 156 -5.98 -17.32 7.30
C GLU A 156 -4.46 -17.17 7.39
N SER A 157 -3.72 -17.65 6.39
CA SER A 157 -2.27 -17.46 6.31
C SER A 157 -1.88 -15.98 6.22
N TYR A 158 -2.64 -15.17 5.49
CA TYR A 158 -2.41 -13.72 5.46
C TYR A 158 -2.69 -13.05 6.81
N LEU A 159 -3.74 -13.47 7.52
CA LEU A 159 -4.03 -12.97 8.86
C LEU A 159 -2.89 -13.24 9.83
N GLU A 160 -2.34 -14.45 9.83
CA GLU A 160 -1.18 -14.80 10.65
C GLU A 160 0.04 -13.93 10.34
N ARG A 161 0.33 -13.72 9.05
CA ARG A 161 1.44 -12.87 8.60
C ARG A 161 1.24 -11.39 8.92
N MET A 162 0.00 -10.95 9.08
CA MET A 162 -0.36 -9.61 9.54
C MET A 162 -0.40 -9.48 11.08
N GLY A 163 0.00 -10.53 11.82
CA GLY A 163 -0.02 -10.51 13.27
C GLY A 163 -1.42 -10.64 13.88
N VAL A 164 -2.43 -11.02 13.09
CA VAL A 164 -3.79 -11.24 13.57
C VAL A 164 -3.92 -12.68 14.09
N ARG A 165 -4.20 -12.84 15.38
CA ARG A 165 -4.36 -14.15 16.01
C ARG A 165 -5.71 -14.25 16.71
N LEU A 166 -6.28 -15.44 16.70
CA LEU A 166 -7.44 -15.76 17.52
C LEU A 166 -7.06 -15.67 19.01
N MET A 167 -7.90 -15.02 19.79
CA MET A 167 -7.81 -15.16 21.24
C MET A 167 -8.23 -16.58 21.57
N ARG A 168 -7.32 -17.41 22.07
CA ARG A 168 -7.71 -18.63 22.77
C ARG A 168 -8.43 -18.18 24.04
N ASN A 169 -9.71 -18.50 24.17
CA ASN A 169 -10.39 -18.38 25.44
C ASN A 169 -9.62 -19.28 26.44
N SER A 170 -8.79 -18.67 27.25
CA SER A 170 -8.31 -19.29 28.47
C SER A 170 -9.48 -19.23 29.45
N LEU A 171 -10.28 -20.30 29.47
CA LEU A 171 -11.15 -20.63 30.59
C LEU A 171 -10.28 -21.14 31.72
#